data_4d1c18e2640598d45c460e2be5787510
#
_entry.id   4d1c18e2640598d45c460e2be5787510
#
_cell.length_a   1.000
_cell.length_b   1.000
_cell.length_c   1.000
_cell.angle_alpha   90.00
_cell.angle_beta   90.00
_cell.angle_gamma   90.00
#
_symmetry.space_group_name_H-M   'P 1'
#
loop_
_entity.id
_entity.type
_entity.pdbx_description
1 polymer ?
#
loop_
_entity_poly.entity_id
_entity_poly.type
_entity_poly.pdbx_seq_one_letter_code
_entity_poly.pdbx_strand_id
1 'polypeptide(L)' 'MDTAGDIDQFQLLEAKIDNLIEFITVLKKEKESIVEKAQIQEEKIADLIKQLESLKAGRDSARQRIVSLLEKIESIGI' A
#
# COMPACT_ATOMS: atom_id res chain seq x y z
N MET A 1 -15.64 48.37 31.40
CA MET A 1 -14.97 47.23 30.80
C MET A 1 -15.57 45.92 31.32
N ASP A 2 -16.06 45.09 30.48
CA ASP A 2 -16.78 43.91 30.90
C ASP A 2 -15.81 42.73 31.03
N THR A 3 -15.27 42.52 32.26
CA THR A 3 -14.31 41.46 32.57
C THR A 3 -14.92 40.06 32.37
N ALA A 4 -16.23 39.91 32.59
CA ALA A 4 -16.93 38.65 32.41
C ALA A 4 -17.02 38.27 30.94
N GLY A 5 -17.26 39.24 30.05
CA GLY A 5 -17.27 39.06 28.63
C GLY A 5 -15.90 38.67 28.08
N ASP A 6 -14.84 39.26 28.61
CA ASP A 6 -13.45 38.91 28.22
C ASP A 6 -13.11 37.47 28.62
N ILE A 7 -13.49 37.05 29.84
CA ILE A 7 -13.29 35.68 30.31
C ILE A 7 -14.06 34.68 29.45
N ASP A 8 -15.31 34.98 29.07
CA ASP A 8 -16.14 34.15 28.24
C ASP A 8 -15.53 33.99 26.84
N GLN A 9 -14.96 35.09 26.29
CA GLN A 9 -14.27 35.04 25.01
C GLN A 9 -13.01 34.20 25.08
N PHE A 10 -12.25 34.28 26.14
CA PHE A 10 -11.08 33.44 26.36
C PHE A 10 -11.46 31.96 26.43
N GLN A 11 -12.50 31.63 27.20
CA GLN A 11 -12.99 30.26 27.30
C GLN A 11 -13.46 29.72 25.94
N LEU A 12 -14.14 30.53 25.16
CA LEU A 12 -14.56 30.15 23.84
C LEU A 12 -13.35 29.90 22.93
N LEU A 13 -12.33 30.74 22.99
CA LEU A 13 -11.11 30.58 22.25
C LEU A 13 -10.38 29.31 22.63
N GLU A 14 -10.26 29.02 23.93
CA GLU A 14 -9.66 27.79 24.45
C GLU A 14 -10.38 26.56 23.93
N ALA A 15 -11.72 26.57 23.93
CA ALA A 15 -12.52 25.46 23.41
C ALA A 15 -12.27 25.24 21.92
N LYS A 16 -12.16 26.30 21.15
CA LYS A 16 -11.83 26.20 19.71
C LYS A 16 -10.43 25.64 19.47
N ILE A 17 -9.46 26.06 20.28
CA ILE A 17 -8.10 25.55 20.20
C ILE A 17 -8.07 24.07 20.53
N ASP A 18 -8.76 23.65 21.58
CA ASP A 18 -8.85 22.24 21.97
C ASP A 18 -9.47 21.40 20.88
N ASN A 19 -10.53 21.89 20.25
CA ASN A 19 -11.17 21.21 19.11
C ASN A 19 -10.21 21.08 17.92
N LEU A 20 -9.42 22.12 17.65
CA LEU A 20 -8.42 22.07 16.58
C LEU A 20 -7.33 21.05 16.89
N ILE A 21 -6.87 20.97 18.14
CA ILE A 21 -5.87 20.00 18.57
C ILE A 21 -6.40 18.58 18.39
N GLU A 22 -7.63 18.32 18.81
CA GLU A 22 -8.28 17.02 18.59
C GLU A 22 -8.36 16.66 17.11
N PHE A 23 -8.79 17.61 16.30
CA PHE A 23 -8.89 17.42 14.85
C PHE A 23 -7.54 17.08 14.23
N ILE A 24 -6.49 17.83 14.61
CA ILE A 24 -5.13 17.57 14.14
C ILE A 24 -4.65 16.18 14.58
N THR A 25 -4.94 15.80 15.83
CA THR A 25 -4.56 14.48 16.35
C THR A 25 -5.22 13.36 15.56
N VAL A 26 -6.50 13.49 15.24
CA VAL A 26 -7.24 12.52 14.42
C VAL A 26 -6.65 12.45 13.03
N LEU A 27 -6.36 13.60 12.40
CA LEU A 27 -5.75 13.65 11.08
C LEU A 27 -4.38 12.98 11.03
N LYS A 28 -3.56 13.17 12.08
CA LYS A 28 -2.26 12.50 12.17
C LYS A 28 -2.41 10.99 12.23
N LYS A 29 -3.35 10.50 13.03
CA LYS A 29 -3.63 9.06 13.13
C LYS A 29 -4.12 8.48 11.81
N GLU A 30 -5.00 9.19 11.13
CA GLU A 30 -5.49 8.77 9.81
C GLU A 30 -4.35 8.72 8.80
N LYS A 31 -3.47 9.72 8.82
CA LYS A 31 -2.29 9.76 7.96
C LYS A 31 -1.38 8.55 8.22
N GLU A 32 -1.09 8.26 9.48
CA GLU A 32 -0.26 7.09 9.85
C GLU A 32 -0.90 5.79 9.36
N SER A 33 -2.20 5.64 9.53
CA SER A 33 -2.94 4.47 9.07
C SER A 33 -2.86 4.32 7.55
N ILE A 34 -3.01 5.41 6.80
CA ILE A 34 -2.90 5.41 5.35
C ILE A 34 -1.49 5.02 4.89
N VAL A 35 -0.46 5.56 5.54
CA VAL A 35 0.93 5.24 5.24
C VAL A 35 1.22 3.75 5.48
N GLU A 36 0.75 3.20 6.61
CA GLU A 36 0.90 1.77 6.90
C GLU A 36 0.21 0.90 5.86
N LYS A 37 -1.00 1.23 5.48
CA LYS A 37 -1.75 0.50 4.46
C LYS A 37 -1.05 0.56 3.10
N ALA A 38 -0.51 1.73 2.76
CA ALA A 38 0.24 1.90 1.52
C ALA A 38 1.49 1.03 1.50
N GLN A 39 2.23 0.94 2.61
CA GLN A 39 3.39 0.07 2.72
C GLN A 39 3.04 -1.40 2.56
N ILE A 40 1.97 -1.85 3.22
CA ILE A 40 1.49 -3.23 3.10
C ILE A 40 1.11 -3.54 1.65
N GLN A 41 0.43 -2.62 0.98
CA GLN A 41 0.06 -2.80 -0.43
C GLN A 41 1.28 -2.85 -1.34
N GLU A 42 2.29 -2.02 -1.10
CA GLU A 42 3.54 -2.05 -1.86
C GLU A 42 4.26 -3.38 -1.71
N GLU A 43 4.31 -3.94 -0.50
CA GLU A 43 4.89 -5.25 -0.23
C GLU A 43 4.14 -6.36 -0.97
N LYS A 44 2.81 -6.31 -0.97
CA LYS A 44 1.97 -7.27 -1.69
C LYS A 44 2.21 -7.20 -3.20
N ILE A 45 2.32 -5.99 -3.74
CA ILE A 45 2.61 -5.78 -5.16
C ILE A 45 3.98 -6.37 -5.50
N ALA A 46 4.99 -6.14 -4.68
CA ALA A 46 6.32 -6.70 -4.88
C ALA A 46 6.30 -8.23 -4.89
N ASP A 47 5.57 -8.84 -3.95
CA ASP A 47 5.41 -10.30 -3.90
C ASP A 47 4.68 -10.83 -5.13
N LEU A 48 3.62 -10.18 -5.56
CA LEU A 48 2.87 -10.58 -6.75
C LEU A 48 3.72 -10.50 -8.01
N ILE A 49 4.56 -9.48 -8.13
CA ILE A 49 5.50 -9.34 -9.25
C ILE A 49 6.49 -10.51 -9.25
N LYS A 50 7.04 -10.88 -8.09
CA LYS A 50 7.95 -12.02 -7.96
C LYS A 50 7.28 -13.34 -8.36
N GLN A 51 6.03 -13.55 -7.90
CA GLN A 51 5.26 -14.73 -8.26
C GLN A 51 5.00 -14.78 -9.76
N LEU A 52 4.67 -13.64 -10.37
CA LEU A 52 4.44 -13.55 -11.80
C LEU A 52 5.71 -13.87 -12.59
N GLU A 53 6.85 -13.33 -12.19
CA GLU A 53 8.14 -13.63 -12.82
C GLU A 53 8.49 -15.12 -12.73
N SER A 54 8.27 -15.72 -11.56
CA SER A 54 8.48 -17.16 -11.36
C SER A 54 7.59 -18.00 -12.25
N LEU A 55 6.31 -17.65 -12.37
CA LEU A 55 5.37 -18.35 -13.25
C LEU A 55 5.77 -18.23 -14.72
N LYS A 56 6.20 -17.05 -15.15
CA LYS A 56 6.69 -16.84 -16.52
C LYS A 56 7.93 -17.68 -16.81
N ALA A 57 8.89 -17.69 -15.88
CA ALA A 57 10.11 -18.49 -16.02
C ALA A 57 9.78 -19.99 -16.12
N GLY A 58 8.85 -20.47 -15.27
CA GLY A 58 8.39 -21.84 -15.32
C GLY A 58 7.72 -22.20 -16.63
N ARG A 59 6.87 -21.30 -17.14
CA ARG A 59 6.20 -21.49 -18.44
C ARG A 59 7.21 -21.55 -19.59
N ASP A 60 8.18 -20.64 -19.60
CA ASP A 60 9.20 -20.60 -20.64
C ASP A 60 10.08 -21.85 -20.60
N SER A 61 10.45 -22.31 -19.42
CA SER A 61 11.19 -23.57 -19.23
C SER A 61 10.39 -24.77 -19.76
N ALA A 62 9.09 -24.83 -19.47
CA ALA A 62 8.22 -25.90 -19.95
C ALA A 62 8.11 -25.90 -21.50
N ARG A 63 7.99 -24.72 -22.11
CA ARG A 63 7.97 -24.56 -23.54
C ARG A 63 9.26 -25.06 -24.21
N GLN A 64 10.41 -24.70 -23.63
CA GLN A 64 11.71 -25.15 -24.11
C GLN A 64 11.83 -26.68 -24.09
N ARG A 65 11.35 -27.30 -23.01
CA ARG A 65 11.34 -28.77 -22.87
C ARG A 65 10.46 -29.41 -23.94
N ILE A 66 9.30 -28.84 -24.21
CA ILE A 66 8.40 -29.34 -25.27
C ILE A 66 9.06 -29.24 -26.62
N VAL A 67 9.68 -28.10 -26.95
CA VAL A 67 10.40 -27.89 -28.19
C VAL A 67 11.54 -28.91 -28.33
N SER A 68 12.33 -29.10 -27.27
CA SER A 68 13.42 -30.09 -27.27
C SER A 68 12.93 -31.53 -27.53
N LEU A 69 11.80 -31.91 -26.93
CA LEU A 69 11.21 -33.23 -27.14
C LEU A 69 10.70 -33.38 -28.56
N LEU A 70 10.09 -32.36 -29.14
CA LEU A 70 9.64 -32.38 -30.52
C LEU A 70 10.83 -32.51 -31.50
N GLU A 71 11.91 -31.79 -31.23
CA GLU A 71 13.14 -31.89 -32.04
C GLU A 71 13.73 -33.31 -31.99
N LYS A 72 13.73 -33.93 -30.80
CA LYS A 72 14.19 -35.33 -30.66
C LYS A 72 13.32 -36.29 -31.48
N ILE A 73 12.01 -36.11 -31.47
CA ILE A 73 11.08 -36.94 -32.24
C ILE A 73 11.35 -36.75 -33.73
N GLU A 74 11.51 -35.50 -34.19
CA GLU A 74 11.84 -35.22 -35.58
C GLU A 74 13.15 -35.83 -36.01
N SER A 75 14.18 -35.83 -35.13
CA SER A 75 15.49 -36.43 -35.45
C SER A 75 15.45 -37.93 -35.62
N ILE A 76 14.43 -38.60 -35.06
CA ILE A 76 14.20 -40.04 -35.29
C ILE A 76 13.51 -40.31 -36.61
N GLY A 77 12.97 -39.29 -37.25
CA GLY A 77 12.30 -39.43 -38.54
C GLY A 77 10.86 -39.92 -38.48
N ILE A 78 10.24 -39.71 -37.33
CA ILE A 78 8.84 -40.10 -37.11
C ILE A 78 7.88 -38.97 -37.50
#